data_a97a7795befb2c2f6368011fedd495ac
#
_entry.id   a97a7795befb2c2f6368011fedd495ac
#
_cell.length_a   1.000
_cell.length_b   1.000
_cell.length_c   1.000
_cell.angle_alpha   90.00
_cell.angle_beta   90.00
_cell.angle_gamma   90.00
#
_symmetry.space_group_name_H-M   'P 1'
#
loop_
_entity.id
_entity.type
_entity.pdbx_description
1 polymer ?
#
loop_
_entity_poly.entity_id
_entity_poly.type
_entity_poly.pdbx_seq_one_letter_code
_entity_poly.pdbx_strand_id
1 'polypeptide(L)'
;SAASDVYKRQIRERLLKEAESNVAIKISDTPGGEAFEVAGRGELQMGVLIENMRREGFELSISRPQVLFQEIDGVRHEPIEEATIDVDDEYSGAVIEKITGTRKGELVEMKPAGAGKTRIIAHVPSRGLIGYHGEFLTDTRGTGVLNRVFHGWAPHKGPIPGRRAGVLISMENGTSVAYALWNLEERGKMMIGAQADVYTGMIIGEHSRDNDLEVNPLKGKKLTNVRASGTDDAVRLTPPMTLSLEEAIAYIDDDELVEVTPNAVRLRKRYLDPHERKRMAKAS
;
A
#
# COMPACT_ATOMS: atom_id res chain seq x y z
N SER A 1 17.09 19.84 -11.06
CA SER A 1 17.15 21.33 -10.92
C SER A 1 17.68 21.67 -9.53
N ALA A 2 18.33 22.84 -9.37
CA ALA A 2 18.91 23.27 -8.08
C ALA A 2 17.92 23.21 -6.90
N ALA A 3 16.66 23.52 -7.12
CA ALA A 3 15.61 23.40 -6.10
C ALA A 3 15.33 21.94 -5.69
N SER A 4 15.33 21.02 -6.65
CA SER A 4 15.20 19.59 -6.40
C SER A 4 16.37 19.04 -5.59
N ASP A 5 17.58 19.52 -5.87
CA ASP A 5 18.80 19.06 -5.16
C ASP A 5 18.84 19.58 -3.71
N VAL A 6 18.37 20.82 -3.48
CA VAL A 6 18.23 21.39 -2.12
C VAL A 6 17.22 20.59 -1.32
N TYR A 7 16.06 20.29 -1.89
CA TYR A 7 14.99 19.54 -1.22
C TYR A 7 15.45 18.11 -0.86
N LYS A 8 16.10 17.46 -1.79
CA LYS A 8 16.68 16.13 -1.57
C LYS A 8 17.72 16.13 -0.44
N ARG A 9 18.55 17.17 -0.36
CA ARG A 9 19.50 17.34 0.73
C ARG A 9 18.78 17.48 2.09
N GLN A 10 17.69 18.26 2.15
CA GLN A 10 16.90 18.42 3.38
C GLN A 10 16.30 17.08 3.85
N ILE A 11 15.77 16.28 2.94
CA ILE A 11 15.26 14.93 3.25
C ILE A 11 16.42 14.08 3.80
N ARG A 12 17.57 14.07 3.15
CA ARG A 12 18.74 13.31 3.59
C ARG A 12 19.19 13.70 4.99
N GLU A 13 19.33 14.99 5.26
CA GLU A 13 19.72 15.50 6.58
C GLU A 13 18.73 15.10 7.67
N ARG A 14 17.42 15.16 7.37
CA ARG A 14 16.36 14.72 8.29
C ARG A 14 16.45 13.23 8.60
N LEU A 15 16.64 12.40 7.57
CA LEU A 15 16.80 10.95 7.73
C LEU A 15 18.06 10.59 8.53
N LEU A 16 19.19 11.24 8.27
CA LEU A 16 20.41 11.02 9.02
C LEU A 16 20.26 11.41 10.50
N LYS A 17 19.59 12.51 10.78
CA LYS A 17 19.26 12.92 12.16
C LYS A 17 18.42 11.87 12.88
N GLU A 18 17.48 11.25 12.19
CA GLU A 18 16.70 10.13 12.75
C GLU A 18 17.61 8.94 13.08
N ALA A 19 18.50 8.57 12.18
CA ALA A 19 19.44 7.46 12.38
C ALA A 19 20.44 7.69 13.52
N GLU A 20 20.80 8.95 13.82
CA GLU A 20 21.64 9.31 14.97
C GLU A 20 20.94 9.04 16.31
N SER A 21 19.64 9.30 16.38
CA SER A 21 18.85 9.12 17.60
C SER A 21 18.24 7.72 17.72
N ASN A 22 18.14 6.98 16.63
CA ASN A 22 17.54 5.65 16.56
C ASN A 22 18.46 4.65 15.87
N VAL A 23 19.22 3.91 16.67
CA VAL A 23 20.18 2.90 16.18
C VAL A 23 19.58 1.76 15.35
N ALA A 24 18.26 1.60 15.39
CA ALA A 24 17.55 0.61 14.60
C ALA A 24 17.32 1.04 13.16
N ILE A 25 17.51 2.33 12.85
CA ILE A 25 17.33 2.87 11.49
C ILE A 25 18.69 3.03 10.82
N LYS A 26 18.78 2.51 9.60
CA LYS A 26 19.93 2.67 8.72
C LYS A 26 19.53 3.36 7.44
N ILE A 27 20.31 4.32 7.01
CA ILE A 27 20.10 5.10 5.80
C ILE A 27 21.24 4.85 4.83
N SER A 28 20.92 4.57 3.57
CA SER A 28 21.88 4.47 2.47
C SER A 28 21.32 5.12 1.21
N ASP A 29 22.21 5.55 0.32
CA ASP A 29 21.81 6.02 -0.99
C ASP A 29 21.56 4.82 -1.91
N THR A 30 20.53 4.91 -2.78
CA THR A 30 20.34 3.90 -3.83
C THR A 30 21.43 3.99 -4.89
N PRO A 31 21.71 2.88 -5.60
CA PRO A 31 22.57 2.95 -6.79
C PRO A 31 22.06 4.02 -7.76
N GLY A 32 22.93 4.97 -8.11
CA GLY A 32 22.55 6.15 -8.91
C GLY A 32 22.15 7.38 -8.09
N GLY A 33 22.00 7.25 -6.78
CA GLY A 33 21.76 8.39 -5.88
C GLY A 33 20.42 9.09 -6.08
N GLU A 34 19.43 8.46 -6.71
CA GLU A 34 18.13 9.08 -6.99
C GLU A 34 17.17 9.02 -5.79
N ALA A 35 17.37 8.07 -4.91
CA ALA A 35 16.51 7.85 -3.75
C ALA A 35 17.34 7.42 -2.53
N PHE A 36 16.67 7.29 -1.39
CA PHE A 36 17.25 6.77 -0.16
C PHE A 36 16.63 5.44 0.19
N GLU A 37 17.47 4.50 0.61
CA GLU A 37 17.03 3.27 1.22
C GLU A 37 17.02 3.44 2.73
N VAL A 38 15.87 3.20 3.34
CA VAL A 38 15.68 3.31 4.79
C VAL A 38 15.34 1.94 5.33
N ALA A 39 16.25 1.35 6.08
CA ALA A 39 16.06 0.06 6.72
C ALA A 39 15.75 0.24 8.22
N GLY A 40 14.82 -0.55 8.73
CA GLY A 40 14.39 -0.52 10.12
C GLY A 40 13.86 -1.88 10.58
N ARG A 41 13.34 -1.93 11.79
CA ARG A 41 12.87 -3.17 12.42
C ARG A 41 11.53 -3.67 11.85
N GLY A 42 10.79 -2.83 11.14
CA GLY A 42 9.51 -3.22 10.56
C GLY A 42 8.70 -2.05 10.02
N GLU A 43 7.57 -2.36 9.40
CA GLU A 43 6.71 -1.39 8.71
C GLU A 43 6.13 -0.32 9.65
N LEU A 44 5.82 -0.68 10.90
CA LEU A 44 5.29 0.27 11.88
C LEU A 44 6.30 1.38 12.18
N GLN A 45 7.57 1.04 12.38
CA GLN A 45 8.64 2.01 12.61
C GLN A 45 8.79 2.95 11.42
N MET A 46 8.76 2.40 10.21
CA MET A 46 8.81 3.18 8.97
C MET A 46 7.61 4.10 8.84
N GLY A 47 6.41 3.61 9.13
CA GLY A 47 5.18 4.40 9.10
C GLY A 47 5.22 5.59 10.06
N VAL A 48 5.72 5.39 11.28
CA VAL A 48 5.89 6.47 12.27
C VAL A 48 6.89 7.53 11.77
N LEU A 49 8.02 7.12 11.23
CA LEU A 49 9.01 8.04 10.68
C LEU A 49 8.42 8.90 9.55
N ILE A 50 7.73 8.27 8.61
CA ILE A 50 7.11 8.96 7.47
C ILE A 50 6.02 9.92 7.94
N GLU A 51 5.19 9.52 8.90
CA GLU A 51 4.14 10.38 9.46
C GLU A 51 4.73 11.59 10.20
N ASN A 52 5.83 11.42 10.93
CA ASN A 52 6.53 12.52 11.56
C ASN A 52 7.12 13.49 10.53
N MET A 53 7.78 12.98 9.50
CA MET A 53 8.31 13.82 8.41
C MET A 53 7.19 14.57 7.68
N ARG A 54 6.05 13.93 7.44
CA ARG A 54 4.87 14.55 6.86
C ARG A 54 4.38 15.73 7.70
N ARG A 55 4.29 15.57 9.02
CA ARG A 55 3.89 16.64 9.95
C ARG A 55 4.91 17.77 10.02
N GLU A 56 6.17 17.49 9.77
CA GLU A 56 7.24 18.50 9.66
C GLU A 56 7.21 19.26 8.32
N GLY A 57 6.31 18.89 7.40
CA GLY A 57 6.10 19.57 6.11
C GLY A 57 6.81 18.90 4.93
N PHE A 58 7.42 17.74 5.10
CA PHE A 58 8.07 17.02 4.01
C PHE A 58 7.05 16.37 3.06
N GLU A 59 7.41 16.34 1.80
CA GLU A 59 6.71 15.60 0.74
C GLU A 59 7.62 14.46 0.28
N LEU A 60 7.08 13.24 0.26
CA LEU A 60 7.85 12.02 0.00
C LEU A 60 7.14 11.14 -1.01
N SER A 61 7.92 10.43 -1.83
CA SER A 61 7.45 9.31 -2.62
C SER A 61 8.04 8.03 -2.06
N ILE A 62 7.19 7.07 -1.72
CA ILE A 62 7.56 5.85 -0.99
C ILE A 62 7.23 4.65 -1.85
N SER A 63 8.22 3.78 -2.05
CA SER A 63 8.03 2.50 -2.73
C SER A 63 7.51 1.42 -1.76
N ARG A 64 7.06 0.31 -2.32
CA ARG A 64 6.64 -0.85 -1.53
C ARG A 64 7.76 -1.30 -0.60
N PRO A 65 7.48 -1.55 0.69
CA PRO A 65 8.46 -2.08 1.62
C PRO A 65 8.97 -3.46 1.18
N GLN A 66 10.24 -3.70 1.37
CA GLN A 66 10.88 -4.98 1.10
C GLN A 66 11.55 -5.49 2.35
N VAL A 67 11.56 -6.80 2.54
CA VAL A 67 12.33 -7.42 3.60
C VAL A 67 13.76 -7.65 3.13
N LEU A 68 14.72 -7.58 4.06
CA LEU A 68 16.10 -7.92 3.77
C LEU A 68 16.26 -9.43 3.79
N PHE A 69 16.91 -9.97 2.77
CA PHE A 69 17.24 -11.39 2.68
C PHE A 69 18.68 -11.63 3.12
N GLN A 70 18.96 -12.84 3.56
CA GLN A 70 20.31 -13.32 3.83
C GLN A 70 20.60 -14.57 3.01
N GLU A 71 21.86 -14.75 2.64
CA GLU A 71 22.34 -16.01 2.07
C GLU A 71 23.04 -16.80 3.18
N ILE A 72 22.55 -18.00 3.44
CA ILE A 72 23.11 -18.93 4.43
C ILE A 72 23.35 -20.24 3.71
N ASP A 73 24.62 -20.67 3.68
CA ASP A 73 25.05 -21.88 3.00
C ASP A 73 24.61 -21.98 1.52
N GLY A 74 24.65 -20.84 0.81
CA GLY A 74 24.24 -20.72 -0.60
C GLY A 74 22.72 -20.75 -0.84
N VAL A 75 21.93 -20.71 0.23
CA VAL A 75 20.47 -20.69 0.17
C VAL A 75 19.96 -19.33 0.64
N ARG A 76 19.07 -18.75 -0.14
CA ARG A 76 18.38 -17.49 0.21
C ARG A 76 17.44 -17.72 1.38
N HIS A 77 17.65 -16.99 2.47
CA HIS A 77 16.82 -17.01 3.67
C HIS A 77 16.06 -15.70 3.83
N GLU A 78 14.89 -15.79 4.44
CA GLU A 78 14.03 -14.66 4.77
C GLU A 78 13.74 -14.59 6.26
N PRO A 79 13.46 -13.38 6.80
CA PRO A 79 13.10 -13.22 8.20
C PRO A 79 11.72 -13.80 8.47
N ILE A 80 11.64 -14.55 9.56
CA ILE A 80 10.41 -15.14 10.07
C ILE A 80 10.03 -14.45 11.37
N GLU A 81 8.76 -14.14 11.52
CA GLU A 81 8.19 -13.60 12.75
C GLU A 81 7.29 -14.64 13.41
N GLU A 82 7.30 -14.63 14.73
CA GLU A 82 6.29 -15.32 15.53
C GLU A 82 5.11 -14.38 15.72
N ALA A 83 3.97 -14.75 15.18
CA ALA A 83 2.71 -14.07 15.35
C ALA A 83 1.91 -14.73 16.48
N THR A 84 1.57 -13.95 17.51
CA THR A 84 0.66 -14.36 18.57
C THR A 84 -0.66 -13.63 18.35
N ILE A 85 -1.71 -14.39 18.11
CA ILE A 85 -3.01 -13.88 17.67
C ILE A 85 -4.08 -14.33 18.66
N ASP A 86 -4.81 -13.38 19.24
CA ASP A 86 -5.99 -13.64 20.06
C ASP A 86 -7.23 -13.19 19.31
N VAL A 87 -8.14 -14.11 19.02
CA VAL A 87 -9.38 -13.85 18.29
C VAL A 87 -10.56 -14.56 18.95
N ASP A 88 -11.76 -14.05 18.72
CA ASP A 88 -12.97 -14.77 19.05
C ASP A 88 -13.03 -16.09 18.26
N ASP A 89 -13.54 -17.15 18.91
CA ASP A 89 -13.51 -18.51 18.37
C ASP A 89 -14.07 -18.61 16.95
N GLU A 90 -15.10 -17.81 16.65
CA GLU A 90 -15.75 -17.78 15.33
C GLU A 90 -14.82 -17.32 14.20
N TYR A 91 -13.78 -16.52 14.48
CA TYR A 91 -12.84 -16.00 13.47
C TYR A 91 -11.56 -16.85 13.34
N SER A 92 -11.32 -17.78 14.24
CA SER A 92 -10.07 -18.54 14.31
C SER A 92 -9.78 -19.31 13.03
N GLY A 93 -10.79 -19.95 12.46
CA GLY A 93 -10.65 -20.73 11.21
C GLY A 93 -10.23 -19.87 10.02
N ALA A 94 -10.87 -18.72 9.83
CA ALA A 94 -10.55 -17.80 8.73
C ALA A 94 -9.13 -17.22 8.88
N VAL A 95 -8.73 -16.87 10.10
CA VAL A 95 -7.37 -16.37 10.39
C VAL A 95 -6.32 -17.42 10.10
N ILE A 96 -6.53 -18.67 10.54
CA ILE A 96 -5.59 -19.77 10.28
C ILE A 96 -5.47 -20.04 8.78
N GLU A 97 -6.58 -20.09 8.06
CA GLU A 97 -6.58 -20.31 6.60
C GLU A 97 -5.76 -19.24 5.86
N LYS A 98 -5.90 -17.96 6.22
CA LYS A 98 -5.12 -16.87 5.63
C LYS A 98 -3.65 -16.97 5.98
N ILE A 99 -3.33 -17.15 7.25
CA ILE A 99 -1.94 -17.22 7.73
C ILE A 99 -1.19 -18.38 7.07
N THR A 100 -1.79 -19.57 7.03
CA THR A 100 -1.13 -20.78 6.49
C THR A 100 -1.21 -20.90 4.97
N GLY A 101 -2.22 -20.31 4.36
CA GLY A 101 -2.41 -20.32 2.91
C GLY A 101 -1.67 -19.19 2.21
N THR A 102 -2.30 -18.05 2.09
CA THR A 102 -1.78 -16.92 1.29
C THR A 102 -0.55 -16.26 1.89
N ARG A 103 -0.41 -16.26 3.21
CA ARG A 103 0.69 -15.61 3.93
C ARG A 103 1.90 -16.51 4.17
N LYS A 104 1.83 -17.78 3.74
CA LYS A 104 2.92 -18.76 3.84
C LYS A 104 3.41 -19.05 5.25
N GLY A 105 2.57 -18.83 6.26
CA GLY A 105 2.86 -19.14 7.65
C GLY A 105 2.68 -20.62 7.98
N GLU A 106 3.22 -21.01 9.12
CA GLU A 106 3.08 -22.33 9.70
C GLU A 106 2.45 -22.21 11.08
N LEU A 107 1.37 -22.96 11.31
CA LEU A 107 0.74 -23.02 12.61
C LEU A 107 1.66 -23.77 13.59
N VAL A 108 1.99 -23.11 14.71
CA VAL A 108 2.81 -23.69 15.77
C VAL A 108 1.92 -24.25 16.88
N GLU A 109 0.96 -23.45 17.34
CA GLU A 109 0.07 -23.83 18.43
C GLU A 109 -1.29 -23.16 18.28
N MET A 110 -2.33 -23.82 18.73
CA MET A 110 -3.65 -23.28 18.89
C MET A 110 -4.22 -23.75 20.22
N LYS A 111 -4.66 -22.81 21.05
CA LYS A 111 -5.20 -23.12 22.37
C LYS A 111 -6.31 -22.15 22.78
N PRO A 112 -7.24 -22.59 23.65
CA PRO A 112 -8.21 -21.69 24.25
C PRO A 112 -7.51 -20.57 25.03
N ALA A 113 -7.99 -19.35 24.90
CA ALA A 113 -7.51 -18.16 25.62
C ALA A 113 -8.49 -17.66 26.69
N GLY A 114 -9.57 -18.41 26.95
CA GLY A 114 -10.65 -18.04 27.85
C GLY A 114 -11.65 -17.08 27.19
N ALA A 115 -12.83 -16.93 27.84
CA ALA A 115 -13.89 -16.02 27.42
C ALA A 115 -14.32 -16.12 25.93
N GLY A 116 -14.35 -17.34 25.37
CA GLY A 116 -14.72 -17.56 23.97
C GLY A 116 -13.66 -17.12 22.95
N LYS A 117 -12.39 -17.02 23.37
CA LYS A 117 -11.26 -16.64 22.54
C LYS A 117 -10.30 -17.79 22.31
N THR A 118 -9.70 -17.79 21.13
CA THR A 118 -8.64 -18.72 20.73
C THR A 118 -7.33 -17.95 20.56
N ARG A 119 -6.24 -18.49 21.12
CA ARG A 119 -4.88 -18.04 20.86
C ARG A 119 -4.24 -18.91 19.80
N ILE A 120 -3.72 -18.26 18.76
CA ILE A 120 -3.01 -18.85 17.65
C ILE A 120 -1.58 -18.37 17.71
N ILE A 121 -0.62 -19.29 17.63
CA ILE A 121 0.80 -18.97 17.49
C ILE A 121 1.24 -19.53 16.14
N ALA A 122 1.80 -18.68 15.31
CA ALA A 122 2.26 -19.07 13.97
C ALA A 122 3.62 -18.44 13.65
N HIS A 123 4.43 -19.16 12.89
CA HIS A 123 5.66 -18.64 12.30
C HIS A 123 5.38 -18.21 10.86
N VAL A 124 5.52 -16.92 10.58
CA VAL A 124 5.12 -16.33 9.30
C VAL A 124 6.28 -15.52 8.72
N PRO A 125 6.56 -15.65 7.41
CA PRO A 125 7.51 -14.75 6.77
C PRO A 125 7.13 -13.28 6.99
N SER A 126 8.09 -12.43 7.35
CA SER A 126 7.82 -11.00 7.60
C SER A 126 7.11 -10.34 6.42
N ARG A 127 7.48 -10.68 5.17
CA ARG A 127 6.81 -10.17 3.97
C ARG A 127 5.37 -10.64 3.83
N GLY A 128 4.99 -11.77 4.45
CA GLY A 128 3.62 -12.25 4.51
C GLY A 128 2.73 -11.48 5.50
N LEU A 129 3.34 -10.77 6.43
CA LEU A 129 2.63 -9.94 7.43
C LEU A 129 2.56 -8.45 7.03
N ILE A 130 3.25 -8.03 5.97
CA ILE A 130 3.12 -6.68 5.44
C ILE A 130 1.67 -6.46 4.98
N GLY A 131 1.02 -5.44 5.54
CA GLY A 131 -0.38 -5.10 5.26
C GLY A 131 -1.43 -6.05 5.85
N TYR A 132 -1.02 -7.10 6.53
CA TYR A 132 -1.97 -8.07 7.11
C TYR A 132 -2.80 -7.49 8.26
N HIS A 133 -2.28 -6.53 9.01
CA HIS A 133 -2.97 -5.98 10.18
C HIS A 133 -4.34 -5.37 9.84
N GLY A 134 -4.46 -4.61 8.79
CA GLY A 134 -5.74 -4.03 8.34
C GLY A 134 -6.74 -5.10 7.91
N GLU A 135 -6.29 -6.11 7.16
CA GLU A 135 -7.11 -7.25 6.75
C GLU A 135 -7.57 -8.05 7.98
N PHE A 136 -6.66 -8.31 8.90
CA PHE A 136 -6.95 -8.99 10.17
C PHE A 136 -8.00 -8.28 11.02
N LEU A 137 -7.91 -6.97 11.16
CA LEU A 137 -8.93 -6.20 11.87
C LEU A 137 -10.30 -6.26 11.17
N THR A 138 -10.34 -6.23 9.85
CA THR A 138 -11.58 -6.39 9.09
C THR A 138 -12.19 -7.78 9.32
N ASP A 139 -11.40 -8.83 9.21
CA ASP A 139 -11.85 -10.22 9.38
C ASP A 139 -12.33 -10.52 10.80
N THR A 140 -11.75 -9.86 11.79
CA THR A 140 -12.10 -10.03 13.22
C THR A 140 -13.03 -8.95 13.75
N ARG A 141 -13.62 -8.13 12.88
CA ARG A 141 -14.48 -6.99 13.24
C ARG A 141 -13.87 -6.07 14.30
N GLY A 142 -12.56 -5.88 14.23
CA GLY A 142 -11.80 -5.03 15.16
C GLY A 142 -11.53 -5.61 16.54
N THR A 143 -11.97 -6.84 16.83
CA THR A 143 -11.82 -7.47 18.16
C THR A 143 -10.53 -8.26 18.33
N GLY A 144 -9.88 -8.63 17.22
CA GLY A 144 -8.66 -9.42 17.24
C GLY A 144 -7.43 -8.64 17.71
N VAL A 145 -6.51 -9.33 18.36
CA VAL A 145 -5.21 -8.80 18.77
C VAL A 145 -4.11 -9.58 18.08
N LEU A 146 -3.22 -8.87 17.41
CA LEU A 146 -2.07 -9.42 16.70
C LEU A 146 -0.79 -8.81 17.24
N ASN A 147 0.05 -9.64 17.86
CA ASN A 147 1.42 -9.32 18.22
C ASN A 147 2.38 -10.09 17.35
N ARG A 148 3.48 -9.47 16.99
CA ARG A 148 4.49 -10.06 16.12
C ARG A 148 5.89 -9.73 16.61
N VAL A 149 6.76 -10.73 16.66
CA VAL A 149 8.14 -10.61 17.13
C VAL A 149 9.05 -11.37 16.18
N PHE A 150 10.22 -10.83 15.90
CA PHE A 150 11.21 -11.54 15.11
C PHE A 150 11.56 -12.88 15.77
N HIS A 151 11.50 -13.97 14.99
CA HIS A 151 11.77 -15.32 15.45
C HIS A 151 13.13 -15.83 14.95
N GLY A 152 13.42 -15.64 13.68
CA GLY A 152 14.66 -16.16 13.07
C GLY A 152 14.64 -16.07 11.55
N TRP A 153 15.47 -16.87 10.94
CA TRP A 153 15.65 -16.95 9.49
C TRP A 153 15.26 -18.33 9.00
N ALA A 154 14.61 -18.42 7.87
CA ALA A 154 14.27 -19.67 7.21
C ALA A 154 14.45 -19.55 5.69
N PRO A 155 14.64 -20.66 4.98
CA PRO A 155 14.69 -20.65 3.52
C PRO A 155 13.48 -19.95 2.92
N HIS A 156 13.70 -19.19 1.86
CA HIS A 156 12.67 -18.44 1.17
C HIS A 156 11.51 -19.33 0.73
N LYS A 157 10.29 -19.01 1.16
CA LYS A 157 9.08 -19.85 0.97
C LYS A 157 8.36 -19.62 -0.38
N GLY A 158 9.05 -19.05 -1.35
CA GLY A 158 8.49 -18.76 -2.66
C GLY A 158 7.61 -17.50 -2.71
N PRO A 159 6.97 -17.23 -3.84
CA PRO A 159 6.18 -16.00 -4.02
C PRO A 159 4.98 -15.99 -3.08
N ILE A 160 4.72 -14.80 -2.51
CA ILE A 160 3.48 -14.49 -1.81
C ILE A 160 2.64 -13.65 -2.77
N PRO A 161 1.36 -14.02 -3.03
CA PRO A 161 0.50 -13.23 -3.89
C PRO A 161 0.39 -11.78 -3.37
N GLY A 162 0.59 -10.82 -4.26
CA GLY A 162 0.30 -9.41 -4.01
C GLY A 162 -1.19 -9.11 -4.07
N ARG A 163 -1.52 -7.84 -4.28
CA ARG A 163 -2.90 -7.42 -4.55
C ARG A 163 -3.45 -8.16 -5.76
N ARG A 164 -4.66 -8.75 -5.63
CA ARG A 164 -5.31 -9.47 -6.73
C ARG A 164 -5.95 -8.54 -7.75
N ALA A 165 -6.46 -7.40 -7.29
CA ALA A 165 -7.12 -6.41 -8.14
C ALA A 165 -6.10 -5.51 -8.83
N GLY A 166 -6.38 -5.15 -10.07
CA GLY A 166 -5.68 -4.08 -10.75
C GLY A 166 -6.10 -2.70 -10.24
N VAL A 167 -5.57 -1.65 -10.83
CA VAL A 167 -5.91 -0.27 -10.48
C VAL A 167 -6.46 0.50 -11.68
N LEU A 168 -7.26 1.51 -11.38
CA LEU A 168 -7.71 2.51 -12.34
C LEU A 168 -6.71 3.65 -12.35
N ILE A 169 -6.12 3.93 -13.51
CA ILE A 169 -5.05 4.92 -13.68
C ILE A 169 -5.59 6.09 -14.49
N SER A 170 -5.40 7.31 -13.99
CA SER A 170 -5.75 8.51 -14.76
C SER A 170 -4.86 8.65 -15.99
N MET A 171 -5.47 8.86 -17.14
CA MET A 171 -4.79 9.18 -18.40
C MET A 171 -4.73 10.68 -18.67
N GLU A 172 -5.30 11.51 -17.79
CA GLU A 172 -5.43 12.95 -17.99
C GLU A 172 -4.92 13.73 -16.78
N ASN A 173 -4.49 14.96 -17.07
CA ASN A 173 -4.21 15.98 -16.06
C ASN A 173 -5.38 16.94 -15.95
N GLY A 174 -5.80 17.26 -14.75
CA GLY A 174 -6.88 18.22 -14.52
C GLY A 174 -7.68 17.94 -13.28
N THR A 175 -8.94 18.28 -13.30
CA THR A 175 -9.87 18.14 -12.16
C THR A 175 -10.96 17.12 -12.50
N SER A 176 -11.15 16.13 -11.67
CA SER A 176 -12.16 15.09 -11.85
C SER A 176 -13.58 15.66 -11.83
N VAL A 177 -14.46 15.07 -12.65
CA VAL A 177 -15.85 15.47 -12.70
C VAL A 177 -16.78 14.33 -12.26
N ALA A 178 -17.86 14.67 -11.55
CA ALA A 178 -18.77 13.70 -10.97
C ALA A 178 -19.34 12.71 -12.00
N TYR A 179 -19.71 13.17 -13.17
CA TYR A 179 -20.27 12.33 -14.22
C TYR A 179 -19.26 11.26 -14.73
N ALA A 180 -17.99 11.65 -14.87
CA ALA A 180 -16.96 10.70 -15.28
C ALA A 180 -16.74 9.63 -14.21
N LEU A 181 -16.64 10.03 -12.94
CA LEU A 181 -16.45 9.11 -11.82
C LEU A 181 -17.62 8.15 -11.65
N TRP A 182 -18.84 8.63 -11.83
CA TRP A 182 -20.05 7.80 -11.80
C TRP A 182 -20.00 6.68 -12.86
N ASN A 183 -19.58 7.00 -14.07
CA ASN A 183 -19.41 5.97 -15.12
C ASN A 183 -18.26 5.00 -14.80
N LEU A 184 -17.22 5.47 -14.09
CA LEU A 184 -16.08 4.64 -13.71
C LEU A 184 -16.38 3.70 -12.54
N GLU A 185 -17.43 3.96 -11.76
CA GLU A 185 -17.87 3.07 -10.67
C GLU A 185 -18.25 1.66 -11.18
N GLU A 186 -18.66 1.54 -12.45
CA GLU A 186 -18.88 0.23 -13.09
C GLU A 186 -17.59 -0.58 -13.27
N ARG A 187 -16.43 0.09 -13.26
CA ARG A 187 -15.12 -0.54 -13.45
C ARG A 187 -14.45 -0.90 -12.14
N GLY A 188 -14.87 -0.32 -11.04
CA GLY A 188 -14.27 -0.57 -9.74
C GLY A 188 -14.63 0.45 -8.68
N LYS A 189 -13.90 0.42 -7.58
CA LYS A 189 -14.07 1.34 -6.45
C LYS A 189 -13.18 2.55 -6.63
N MET A 190 -13.76 3.76 -6.58
CA MET A 190 -12.99 4.99 -6.69
C MET A 190 -12.26 5.32 -5.39
N MET A 191 -11.07 5.91 -5.51
CA MET A 191 -10.26 6.43 -4.40
C MET A 191 -10.32 7.95 -4.29
N ILE A 192 -10.94 8.63 -5.25
CA ILE A 192 -11.10 10.08 -5.31
C ILE A 192 -12.57 10.46 -5.46
N GLY A 193 -12.92 11.64 -4.98
CA GLY A 193 -14.22 12.27 -5.23
C GLY A 193 -14.19 13.21 -6.43
N ALA A 194 -15.33 13.86 -6.71
CA ALA A 194 -15.43 14.91 -7.71
C ALA A 194 -14.59 16.14 -7.30
N GLN A 195 -14.14 16.88 -8.29
CA GLN A 195 -13.28 18.07 -8.13
C GLN A 195 -11.93 17.81 -7.45
N ALA A 196 -11.43 16.58 -7.54
CA ALA A 196 -10.09 16.24 -7.13
C ALA A 196 -9.09 16.49 -8.25
N ASP A 197 -7.94 17.04 -7.91
CA ASP A 197 -6.84 17.20 -8.85
C ASP A 197 -6.23 15.84 -9.17
N VAL A 198 -6.10 15.56 -10.45
CA VAL A 198 -5.53 14.31 -10.98
C VAL A 198 -4.44 14.62 -12.01
N TYR A 199 -3.57 13.66 -12.20
CA TYR A 199 -2.54 13.72 -13.21
C TYR A 199 -2.34 12.34 -13.88
N THR A 200 -1.77 12.33 -15.06
CA THR A 200 -1.45 11.10 -15.80
C THR A 200 -0.56 10.17 -14.96
N GLY A 201 -0.99 8.93 -14.80
CA GLY A 201 -0.29 7.95 -13.99
C GLY A 201 -0.71 7.90 -12.52
N MET A 202 -1.57 8.82 -12.05
CA MET A 202 -2.18 8.76 -10.73
C MET A 202 -3.16 7.59 -10.64
N ILE A 203 -3.11 6.83 -9.57
CA ILE A 203 -4.08 5.78 -9.26
C ILE A 203 -5.30 6.42 -8.61
N ILE A 204 -6.45 6.26 -9.22
CA ILE A 204 -7.70 6.89 -8.81
C ILE A 204 -8.79 5.91 -8.37
N GLY A 205 -8.51 4.62 -8.45
CA GLY A 205 -9.43 3.58 -8.00
C GLY A 205 -8.83 2.19 -8.07
N GLU A 206 -9.54 1.24 -7.45
CA GLU A 206 -9.28 -0.18 -7.55
C GLU A 206 -10.13 -0.78 -8.67
N HIS A 207 -9.50 -1.47 -9.61
CA HIS A 207 -10.20 -2.13 -10.70
C HIS A 207 -10.91 -3.41 -10.19
N SER A 208 -12.09 -3.71 -10.72
CA SER A 208 -12.82 -4.94 -10.39
C SER A 208 -12.20 -6.22 -10.97
N ARG A 209 -11.22 -6.06 -11.88
CA ARG A 209 -10.45 -7.14 -12.50
C ARG A 209 -8.99 -7.11 -12.03
N ASP A 210 -8.23 -8.11 -12.40
CA ASP A 210 -6.82 -8.29 -12.04
C ASP A 210 -5.82 -7.42 -12.83
N ASN A 211 -6.27 -6.79 -13.93
CA ASN A 211 -5.43 -5.95 -14.77
C ASN A 211 -5.65 -4.45 -14.49
N ASP A 212 -4.59 -3.67 -14.67
CA ASP A 212 -4.67 -2.22 -14.64
C ASP A 212 -5.44 -1.68 -15.84
N LEU A 213 -6.18 -0.58 -15.62
CA LEU A 213 -6.98 0.06 -16.65
C LEU A 213 -6.74 1.57 -16.64
N GLU A 214 -6.34 2.13 -17.78
CA GLU A 214 -6.26 3.58 -17.97
C GLU A 214 -7.64 4.15 -18.25
N VAL A 215 -8.01 5.20 -17.51
CA VAL A 215 -9.35 5.79 -17.55
C VAL A 215 -9.29 7.32 -17.59
N ASN A 216 -10.35 7.94 -18.08
CA ASN A 216 -10.46 9.39 -18.16
C ASN A 216 -11.45 9.94 -17.10
N PRO A 217 -10.96 10.50 -15.99
CA PRO A 217 -11.81 11.05 -14.92
C PRO A 217 -12.35 12.45 -15.21
N LEU A 218 -12.03 13.03 -16.37
CA LEU A 218 -12.42 14.38 -16.79
C LEU A 218 -13.53 14.39 -17.85
N LYS A 219 -13.92 13.21 -18.38
CA LYS A 219 -14.87 13.12 -19.49
C LYS A 219 -16.29 13.51 -19.04
N GLY A 220 -16.66 14.76 -19.26
CA GLY A 220 -17.99 15.26 -18.97
C GLY A 220 -19.09 14.64 -19.86
N LYS A 221 -20.35 14.86 -19.47
CA LYS A 221 -21.51 14.52 -20.27
C LYS A 221 -21.45 15.27 -21.61
N LYS A 222 -21.52 14.55 -22.73
CA LYS A 222 -21.72 15.23 -24.02
C LYS A 222 -23.04 15.96 -23.97
N LEU A 223 -23.03 17.27 -24.13
CA LEU A 223 -24.22 18.07 -24.32
C LEU A 223 -24.82 17.69 -25.69
N THR A 224 -25.76 16.77 -25.68
CA THR A 224 -26.63 16.57 -26.85
C THR A 224 -27.67 17.69 -26.80
N ASN A 225 -27.82 18.46 -27.88
CA ASN A 225 -28.82 19.51 -28.08
C ASN A 225 -30.24 18.93 -28.16
N VAL A 226 -30.67 18.16 -27.18
CA VAL A 226 -32.05 17.74 -27.02
C VAL A 226 -32.60 18.47 -25.79
N ARG A 227 -33.54 19.37 -26.05
CA ARG A 227 -34.39 19.97 -25.01
C ARG A 227 -35.15 18.87 -24.28
N ALA A 228 -34.54 18.20 -23.36
CA ALA A 228 -35.20 17.46 -22.32
C ALA A 228 -35.21 18.36 -21.07
N SER A 229 -36.35 19.00 -20.86
CA SER A 229 -36.74 19.54 -19.57
C SER A 229 -36.97 18.37 -18.61
N GLY A 230 -35.93 17.77 -18.14
CA GLY A 230 -35.94 16.69 -17.14
C GLY A 230 -34.79 16.97 -16.22
N THR A 231 -35.09 17.23 -14.96
CA THR A 231 -34.25 17.31 -13.80
C THR A 231 -32.86 16.74 -14.06
N ASP A 232 -31.83 17.58 -13.98
CA ASP A 232 -30.44 17.18 -13.73
C ASP A 232 -30.46 16.49 -12.36
N ASP A 233 -30.78 15.20 -12.34
CA ASP A 233 -30.60 14.39 -11.15
C ASP A 233 -29.12 14.45 -10.82
N ALA A 234 -28.80 15.08 -9.71
CA ALA A 234 -27.44 15.21 -9.21
C ALA A 234 -26.87 13.79 -9.09
N VAL A 235 -25.80 13.52 -9.84
CA VAL A 235 -25.12 12.24 -9.82
C VAL A 235 -24.69 11.94 -8.38
N ARG A 236 -25.21 10.87 -7.81
CA ARG A 236 -24.78 10.38 -6.51
C ARG A 236 -23.60 9.43 -6.70
N LEU A 237 -22.43 9.86 -6.22
CA LEU A 237 -21.25 9.01 -6.18
C LEU A 237 -21.24 8.18 -4.89
N THR A 238 -20.76 6.95 -5.01
CA THR A 238 -20.40 6.14 -3.85
C THR A 238 -19.22 6.83 -3.13
N PRO A 239 -19.21 6.88 -1.79
CA PRO A 239 -18.07 7.43 -1.07
C PRO A 239 -16.76 6.77 -1.51
N PRO A 240 -15.71 7.55 -1.77
CA PRO A 240 -14.45 7.00 -2.21
C PRO A 240 -13.80 6.15 -1.13
N MET A 241 -13.07 5.12 -1.56
CA MET A 241 -12.21 4.34 -0.69
C MET A 241 -11.03 5.20 -0.25
N THR A 242 -10.91 5.44 1.05
CA THR A 242 -9.79 6.18 1.64
C THR A 242 -8.83 5.22 2.31
N LEU A 243 -7.54 5.39 2.04
CA LEU A 243 -6.47 4.63 2.66
C LEU A 243 -5.69 5.51 3.63
N SER A 244 -5.42 5.01 4.82
CA SER A 244 -4.42 5.61 5.69
C SER A 244 -3.03 5.47 5.05
N LEU A 245 -2.04 6.19 5.56
CA LEU A 245 -0.66 6.06 5.08
C LEU A 245 -0.17 4.60 5.15
N GLU A 246 -0.42 3.93 6.27
CA GLU A 246 -0.03 2.54 6.50
C GLU A 246 -0.73 1.58 5.53
N GLU A 247 -2.03 1.75 5.34
CA GLU A 247 -2.81 0.97 4.37
C GLU A 247 -2.34 1.22 2.93
N ALA A 248 -2.02 2.46 2.57
CA ALA A 248 -1.53 2.82 1.25
C ALA A 248 -0.18 2.16 0.94
N ILE A 249 0.76 2.19 1.89
CA ILE A 249 2.08 1.56 1.77
C ILE A 249 1.94 0.03 1.58
N ALA A 250 1.01 -0.58 2.27
CA ALA A 250 0.72 -2.00 2.16
C ALA A 250 -0.03 -2.38 0.86
N TYR A 251 -0.82 -1.45 0.34
CA TYR A 251 -1.69 -1.67 -0.83
C TYR A 251 -0.93 -1.70 -2.16
N ILE A 252 0.11 -0.88 -2.31
CA ILE A 252 0.83 -0.71 -3.58
C ILE A 252 1.60 -1.96 -4.01
N ASP A 253 1.74 -2.13 -5.32
CA ASP A 253 2.60 -3.11 -5.95
C ASP A 253 4.01 -2.55 -6.24
N ASP A 254 4.92 -3.37 -6.75
CA ASP A 254 6.34 -3.02 -6.95
C ASP A 254 6.56 -1.90 -7.98
N ASP A 255 5.63 -1.73 -8.92
CA ASP A 255 5.64 -0.68 -9.94
C ASP A 255 4.85 0.59 -9.53
N GLU A 256 4.51 0.70 -8.26
CA GLU A 256 3.70 1.78 -7.72
C GLU A 256 4.42 2.52 -6.59
N LEU A 257 3.99 3.75 -6.33
CA LEU A 257 4.50 4.61 -5.27
C LEU A 257 3.35 5.24 -4.48
N VAL A 258 3.61 5.51 -3.20
CA VAL A 258 2.76 6.37 -2.38
C VAL A 258 3.37 7.76 -2.35
N GLU A 259 2.61 8.77 -2.75
CA GLU A 259 2.96 10.18 -2.55
C GLU A 259 2.38 10.65 -1.23
N VAL A 260 3.24 11.12 -0.35
CA VAL A 260 2.89 11.62 0.98
C VAL A 260 3.19 13.11 1.04
N THR A 261 2.15 13.90 1.32
CA THR A 261 2.27 15.34 1.56
C THR A 261 1.65 15.67 2.91
N PRO A 262 1.88 16.88 3.47
CA PRO A 262 1.21 17.29 4.71
C PRO A 262 -0.32 17.15 4.67
N ASN A 263 -0.92 17.30 3.50
CA ASN A 263 -2.37 17.37 3.31
C ASN A 263 -2.99 16.16 2.61
N ALA A 264 -2.19 15.27 2.01
CA ALA A 264 -2.71 14.18 1.20
C ALA A 264 -1.83 12.95 1.19
N VAL A 265 -2.45 11.80 0.97
CA VAL A 265 -1.82 10.53 0.62
C VAL A 265 -2.41 10.11 -0.72
N ARG A 266 -1.57 9.97 -1.74
CA ARG A 266 -1.98 9.60 -3.10
C ARG A 266 -1.17 8.41 -3.58
N LEU A 267 -1.77 7.60 -4.44
CA LEU A 267 -1.09 6.49 -5.10
C LEU A 267 -0.80 6.85 -6.55
N ARG A 268 0.32 6.40 -7.07
CA ARG A 268 0.66 6.58 -8.48
C ARG A 268 1.47 5.40 -9.02
N LYS A 269 1.51 5.28 -10.33
CA LYS A 269 2.48 4.43 -10.99
C LYS A 269 3.88 5.04 -10.89
N ARG A 270 4.91 4.19 -10.83
CA ARG A 270 6.32 4.63 -10.83
C ARG A 270 6.64 5.43 -12.07
N TYR A 271 6.25 4.93 -13.23
CA TYR A 271 6.37 5.62 -14.52
C TYR A 271 5.02 6.24 -14.87
N LEU A 272 4.96 7.56 -14.95
CA LEU A 272 3.71 8.28 -15.19
C LEU A 272 3.24 8.17 -16.64
N ASP A 273 4.17 8.14 -17.61
CA ASP A 273 3.85 7.99 -19.02
C ASP A 273 3.45 6.55 -19.38
N PRO A 274 2.31 6.33 -20.05
CA PRO A 274 1.84 5.00 -20.41
C PRO A 274 2.73 4.25 -21.38
N HIS A 275 3.42 4.96 -22.27
CA HIS A 275 4.36 4.33 -23.20
C HIS A 275 5.63 3.86 -22.48
N GLU A 276 6.09 4.64 -21.50
CA GLU A 276 7.20 4.27 -20.65
C GLU A 276 6.85 3.04 -19.80
N ARG A 277 5.66 2.99 -19.21
CA ARG A 277 5.19 1.80 -18.47
C ARG A 277 5.23 0.54 -19.33
N LYS A 278 4.69 0.61 -20.56
CA LYS A 278 4.71 -0.52 -21.50
C LYS A 278 6.12 -0.94 -21.90
N ARG A 279 7.04 0.02 -22.06
CA ARG A 279 8.44 -0.25 -22.38
C ARG A 279 9.14 -0.97 -21.23
N MET A 280 8.96 -0.48 -20.02
CA MET A 280 9.58 -1.06 -18.82
C MET A 280 9.02 -2.44 -18.49
N ALA A 281 7.72 -2.67 -18.64
CA ALA A 281 7.10 -3.98 -18.46
C ALA A 281 7.59 -5.05 -19.44
N LYS A 282 8.10 -4.66 -20.62
CA LYS A 282 8.71 -5.58 -21.58
C LYS A 282 10.19 -5.86 -21.30
N ALA A 283 10.84 -5.02 -20.52
CA ALA A 283 12.26 -5.12 -20.17
C ALA A 283 12.50 -5.90 -18.87
N SER A 284 11.44 -6.13 -18.09
CA SER A 284 11.42 -6.95 -16.88
C SER A 284 11.09 -8.40 -17.19
#